data_4f786c6e1dca0b0348c456a67c2a1cbe
#
_entry.id   4f786c6e1dca0b0348c456a67c2a1cbe
#
_cell.length_a   1.000
_cell.length_b   1.000
_cell.length_c   1.000
_cell.angle_alpha   90.00
_cell.angle_beta   90.00
_cell.angle_gamma   90.00
#
_symmetry.space_group_name_H-M   'P 1'
#
loop_
_entity.id
_entity.type
_entity.pdbx_description
1 polymer ?
#
loop_
_entity_poly.entity_id
_entity_poly.type
_entity_poly.pdbx_seq_one_letter_code
_entity_poly.pdbx_strand_id
1 'polypeptide(L)'
;VHVEFPKLADTLVDGTVSAWYKRPGDTVKRGEPLFAVETDKVNTDVESPHDGVLAEILVAEGERAEVGQILARFAATADAAEGTAVAAPPIASSPHTTPPGVHTAVSRPIAPRTAASASNGGLSPMRRRIAERMTEARATIVQGSCARYIDLSRIERRGASWTAFFVKAFAQALEADRIGVAVEIPDGLVVPVVPDARDASPHDISVRIAELAERARANALKPSDVGGAVATVTNVGAGGTLMAFPLIAPGEPAILAPGAIVDGRCWLSLCYDRARYDEYGADRLLATVAERLAALA
;
A
#
# COMPACT_ATOMS: atom_id res chain seq x y z
N VAL A 1 -39.34 -5.73 11.47
CA VAL A 1 -38.99 -6.02 10.07
C VAL A 1 -37.53 -6.48 10.05
N HIS A 2 -37.17 -7.41 9.17
CA HIS A 2 -35.79 -7.93 9.06
C HIS A 2 -35.24 -7.75 7.65
N VAL A 3 -33.91 -7.73 7.54
CA VAL A 3 -33.18 -7.69 6.28
C VAL A 3 -32.49 -9.02 6.08
N GLU A 4 -32.76 -9.65 4.95
CA GLU A 4 -32.17 -10.91 4.55
C GLU A 4 -31.07 -10.69 3.54
N PHE A 5 -30.14 -11.68 3.45
CA PHE A 5 -29.12 -11.69 2.42
C PHE A 5 -29.77 -11.82 1.03
N PRO A 6 -29.62 -10.82 0.14
CA PRO A 6 -30.31 -10.82 -1.14
C PRO A 6 -29.72 -11.82 -2.13
N LYS A 7 -30.56 -12.39 -3.00
CA LYS A 7 -30.11 -13.21 -4.13
C LYS A 7 -29.58 -12.34 -5.26
N LEU A 8 -28.30 -12.01 -5.20
CA LEU A 8 -27.65 -11.11 -6.18
C LEU A 8 -27.38 -11.77 -7.54
N ALA A 9 -27.35 -13.12 -7.62
CA ALA A 9 -27.21 -13.88 -8.86
C ALA A 9 -27.87 -15.28 -8.74
N ASP A 10 -28.25 -15.88 -9.87
CA ASP A 10 -28.95 -17.19 -9.87
C ASP A 10 -28.11 -18.35 -9.33
N THR A 11 -26.79 -18.24 -9.40
CA THR A 11 -25.82 -19.23 -8.91
C THR A 11 -25.22 -18.91 -7.55
N LEU A 12 -25.62 -17.79 -6.94
CA LEU A 12 -25.07 -17.37 -5.64
C LEU A 12 -25.76 -18.17 -4.52
N VAL A 13 -24.94 -18.82 -3.70
CA VAL A 13 -25.39 -19.61 -2.54
C VAL A 13 -25.08 -18.85 -1.25
N ASP A 14 -23.98 -18.12 -1.20
CA ASP A 14 -23.47 -17.41 -0.02
C ASP A 14 -22.50 -16.28 -0.38
N GLY A 15 -22.21 -15.41 0.59
CA GLY A 15 -21.25 -14.32 0.48
C GLY A 15 -20.80 -13.83 1.84
N THR A 16 -19.85 -12.91 1.87
CA THR A 16 -19.32 -12.31 3.10
C THR A 16 -19.81 -10.87 3.23
N VAL A 17 -20.30 -10.47 4.39
CA VAL A 17 -20.61 -9.06 4.68
C VAL A 17 -19.29 -8.31 4.84
N SER A 18 -18.91 -7.49 3.85
CA SER A 18 -17.62 -6.81 3.84
C SER A 18 -17.60 -5.51 4.66
N ALA A 19 -18.72 -4.81 4.76
CA ALA A 19 -18.87 -3.60 5.56
C ALA A 19 -20.32 -3.29 5.91
N TRP A 20 -20.58 -2.70 7.09
CA TRP A 20 -21.84 -2.10 7.46
C TRP A 20 -21.73 -0.57 7.35
N TYR A 21 -22.62 0.05 6.57
CA TYR A 21 -22.68 1.54 6.43
C TYR A 21 -23.51 2.19 7.51
N LYS A 22 -24.30 1.41 8.25
CA LYS A 22 -25.20 1.86 9.32
C LYS A 22 -24.94 1.08 10.60
N ARG A 23 -25.16 1.72 11.73
CA ARG A 23 -25.01 1.16 13.06
C ARG A 23 -26.37 0.92 13.72
N PRO A 24 -26.47 0.01 14.69
CA PRO A 24 -27.66 -0.08 15.52
C PRO A 24 -28.01 1.28 16.13
N GLY A 25 -29.25 1.71 15.97
CA GLY A 25 -29.76 3.03 16.34
C GLY A 25 -29.90 4.03 15.19
N ASP A 26 -29.29 3.78 14.04
CA ASP A 26 -29.39 4.69 12.89
C ASP A 26 -30.73 4.58 12.19
N THR A 27 -31.26 5.73 11.76
CA THR A 27 -32.43 5.79 10.90
C THR A 27 -32.02 5.56 9.45
N VAL A 28 -32.66 4.62 8.78
CA VAL A 28 -32.38 4.21 7.40
C VAL A 28 -33.63 4.40 6.56
N LYS A 29 -33.48 4.93 5.36
CA LYS A 29 -34.55 5.02 4.36
C LYS A 29 -34.45 3.90 3.34
N ARG A 30 -35.59 3.51 2.78
CA ARG A 30 -35.64 2.57 1.67
C ARG A 30 -34.80 3.09 0.49
N GLY A 31 -33.94 2.20 -0.08
CA GLY A 31 -33.00 2.54 -1.15
C GLY A 31 -31.69 3.18 -0.67
N GLU A 32 -31.50 3.33 0.65
CA GLU A 32 -30.26 3.85 1.20
C GLU A 32 -29.25 2.69 1.39
N PRO A 33 -27.95 2.84 1.02
CA PRO A 33 -26.95 1.81 1.22
C PRO A 33 -26.86 1.38 2.69
N LEU A 34 -27.02 0.10 2.95
CA LEU A 34 -27.08 -0.47 4.29
C LEU A 34 -25.83 -1.25 4.64
N PHE A 35 -25.37 -2.11 3.75
CA PHE A 35 -24.13 -2.90 3.91
C PHE A 35 -23.58 -3.30 2.54
N ALA A 36 -22.30 -3.69 2.51
CA ALA A 36 -21.65 -4.25 1.33
C ALA A 36 -21.47 -5.77 1.47
N VAL A 37 -21.65 -6.49 0.37
CA VAL A 37 -21.46 -7.94 0.28
C VAL A 37 -20.36 -8.23 -0.72
N GLU A 38 -19.39 -9.02 -0.31
CA GLU A 38 -18.35 -9.57 -1.15
C GLU A 38 -18.65 -11.04 -1.49
N THR A 39 -18.64 -11.33 -2.78
CA THR A 39 -18.76 -12.68 -3.31
C THR A 39 -17.51 -13.03 -4.12
N ASP A 40 -17.37 -14.26 -4.56
CA ASP A 40 -16.24 -14.72 -5.38
C ASP A 40 -16.09 -13.95 -6.71
N LYS A 41 -17.10 -13.17 -7.13
CA LYS A 41 -17.15 -12.50 -8.43
C LYS A 41 -17.43 -11.01 -8.37
N VAL A 42 -18.09 -10.51 -7.33
CA VAL A 42 -18.53 -9.10 -7.26
C VAL A 42 -18.59 -8.64 -5.82
N ASN A 43 -18.19 -7.38 -5.58
CA ASN A 43 -18.50 -6.64 -4.37
C ASN A 43 -19.65 -5.68 -4.69
N THR A 44 -20.78 -5.79 -3.98
CA THR A 44 -22.02 -5.05 -4.28
C THR A 44 -22.61 -4.45 -3.02
N ASP A 45 -22.98 -3.17 -3.10
CA ASP A 45 -23.72 -2.51 -2.04
C ASP A 45 -25.18 -2.96 -2.04
N VAL A 46 -25.69 -3.31 -0.88
CA VAL A 46 -27.07 -3.70 -0.66
C VAL A 46 -27.81 -2.56 0.00
N GLU A 47 -28.88 -2.14 -0.68
CA GLU A 47 -29.75 -1.07 -0.21
C GLU A 47 -30.80 -1.59 0.78
N SER A 48 -31.25 -0.73 1.69
CA SER A 48 -32.33 -1.05 2.61
C SER A 48 -33.66 -1.27 1.87
N PRO A 49 -34.33 -2.39 2.07
CA PRO A 49 -35.65 -2.63 1.47
C PRO A 49 -36.78 -1.86 2.18
N HIS A 50 -36.53 -1.31 3.36
CA HIS A 50 -37.54 -0.66 4.21
C HIS A 50 -37.03 0.62 4.86
N ASP A 51 -37.98 1.52 5.20
CA ASP A 51 -37.70 2.62 6.13
C ASP A 51 -37.78 2.12 7.56
N GLY A 52 -36.87 2.61 8.43
CA GLY A 52 -36.93 2.27 9.85
C GLY A 52 -35.64 2.59 10.61
N VAL A 53 -35.60 2.22 11.87
CA VAL A 53 -34.39 2.32 12.71
C VAL A 53 -33.76 0.94 12.76
N LEU A 54 -32.48 0.84 12.45
CA LEU A 54 -31.71 -0.39 12.55
C LEU A 54 -31.57 -0.77 14.02
N ALA A 55 -32.25 -1.84 14.46
CA ALA A 55 -32.30 -2.24 15.86
C ALA A 55 -31.09 -3.10 16.25
N GLU A 56 -30.76 -4.09 15.41
CA GLU A 56 -29.74 -5.07 15.71
C GLU A 56 -29.09 -5.60 14.44
N ILE A 57 -27.79 -5.80 14.48
CA ILE A 57 -26.99 -6.48 13.44
C ILE A 57 -26.73 -7.92 13.97
N LEU A 58 -27.15 -8.92 13.22
CA LEU A 58 -27.04 -10.33 13.58
C LEU A 58 -25.82 -11.02 12.94
N VAL A 59 -25.34 -10.49 11.83
CA VAL A 59 -24.13 -10.96 11.14
C VAL A 59 -23.13 -9.84 11.11
N ALA A 60 -21.98 -10.04 11.74
CA ALA A 60 -20.94 -9.02 11.86
C ALA A 60 -20.19 -8.81 10.53
N GLU A 61 -19.47 -7.69 10.44
CA GLU A 61 -18.54 -7.42 9.36
C GLU A 61 -17.44 -8.49 9.31
N GLY A 62 -17.17 -9.04 8.14
CA GLY A 62 -16.25 -10.16 7.91
C GLY A 62 -16.88 -11.55 8.05
N GLU A 63 -18.15 -11.67 8.46
CA GLU A 63 -18.83 -12.97 8.58
C GLU A 63 -19.51 -13.38 7.26
N ARG A 64 -19.57 -14.68 7.05
CA ARG A 64 -20.20 -15.31 5.90
C ARG A 64 -21.69 -15.54 6.18
N ALA A 65 -22.53 -15.26 5.20
CA ALA A 65 -23.97 -15.45 5.27
C ALA A 65 -24.51 -16.16 4.01
N GLU A 66 -25.54 -16.98 4.18
CA GLU A 66 -26.21 -17.66 3.09
C GLU A 66 -27.36 -16.81 2.53
N VAL A 67 -27.71 -17.01 1.26
CA VAL A 67 -28.85 -16.34 0.63
C VAL A 67 -30.14 -16.65 1.40
N GLY A 68 -30.86 -15.59 1.83
CA GLY A 68 -32.06 -15.69 2.67
C GLY A 68 -31.80 -15.70 4.17
N GLN A 69 -30.54 -15.68 4.63
CA GLN A 69 -30.22 -15.55 6.04
C GLN A 69 -30.52 -14.13 6.54
N ILE A 70 -31.13 -14.02 7.72
CA ILE A 70 -31.42 -12.71 8.34
C ILE A 70 -30.12 -12.09 8.83
N LEU A 71 -29.80 -10.91 8.30
CA LEU A 71 -28.57 -10.18 8.63
C LEU A 71 -28.78 -9.10 9.68
N ALA A 72 -29.98 -8.49 9.71
CA ALA A 72 -30.30 -7.40 10.65
C ALA A 72 -31.79 -7.30 10.91
N ARG A 73 -32.14 -6.63 12.00
CA ARG A 73 -33.52 -6.34 12.40
C ARG A 73 -33.73 -4.84 12.48
N PHE A 74 -34.92 -4.39 12.02
CA PHE A 74 -35.40 -3.02 12.19
C PHE A 74 -36.42 -2.96 13.32
N ALA A 75 -36.37 -1.92 14.13
CA ALA A 75 -37.43 -1.59 15.08
C ALA A 75 -38.67 -1.13 14.28
N ALA A 76 -39.84 -1.59 14.69
CA ALA A 76 -41.07 -1.00 14.20
C ALA A 76 -41.15 0.46 14.72
N THR A 77 -41.61 1.39 13.89
CA THR A 77 -41.78 2.80 14.26
C THR A 77 -42.90 2.96 15.28
N ALA A 78 -42.63 2.65 16.55
CA ALA A 78 -43.34 3.06 17.75
C ALA A 78 -42.65 2.41 18.98
N ASP A 79 -41.59 3.01 19.47
CA ASP A 79 -41.26 3.20 20.88
C ASP A 79 -39.85 3.79 20.97
N ALA A 80 -39.82 5.09 21.13
CA ALA A 80 -38.62 5.77 21.60
C ALA A 80 -38.74 5.83 23.13
N ALA A 81 -38.14 4.87 23.82
CA ALA A 81 -37.74 5.05 25.23
C ALA A 81 -36.91 3.88 25.74
N GLU A 82 -35.78 4.23 26.32
CA GLU A 82 -34.97 3.44 27.27
C GLU A 82 -34.28 2.16 26.73
N GLY A 83 -33.14 2.35 26.07
CA GLY A 83 -32.14 1.32 25.88
C GLY A 83 -31.09 1.36 26.96
N THR A 84 -31.12 0.39 27.83
CA THR A 84 -30.08 0.11 28.83
C THR A 84 -28.75 -0.12 28.07
N ALA A 85 -27.79 0.77 28.31
CA ALA A 85 -26.42 0.57 27.87
C ALA A 85 -25.83 -0.66 28.57
N VAL A 86 -25.77 -1.77 27.89
CA VAL A 86 -24.94 -2.89 28.34
C VAL A 86 -23.49 -2.49 28.01
N ALA A 87 -22.80 -2.10 29.07
CA ALA A 87 -21.37 -1.83 29.05
C ALA A 87 -20.66 -3.10 28.59
N ALA A 88 -19.94 -3.00 27.49
CA ALA A 88 -18.97 -4.01 27.09
C ALA A 88 -17.96 -4.20 28.23
N PRO A 89 -17.56 -5.44 28.56
CA PRO A 89 -16.54 -5.66 29.58
C PRO A 89 -15.25 -4.99 29.14
N PRO A 90 -14.53 -4.33 30.07
CA PRO A 90 -13.27 -3.69 29.72
C PRO A 90 -12.30 -4.77 29.26
N ILE A 91 -11.81 -4.63 28.03
CA ILE A 91 -10.67 -5.40 27.54
C ILE A 91 -9.51 -5.02 28.47
N ALA A 92 -9.09 -5.97 29.32
CA ALA A 92 -7.93 -5.82 30.16
C ALA A 92 -6.72 -5.55 29.24
N SER A 93 -6.26 -4.31 29.26
CA SER A 93 -4.99 -3.94 28.66
C SER A 93 -3.88 -4.64 29.43
N SER A 94 -3.38 -5.73 28.87
CA SER A 94 -2.11 -6.31 29.32
C SER A 94 -1.03 -5.22 29.20
N PRO A 95 -0.20 -5.02 30.22
CA PRO A 95 0.88 -4.05 30.13
C PRO A 95 1.86 -4.53 29.07
N HIS A 96 1.88 -3.86 27.92
CA HIS A 96 2.98 -4.00 26.98
C HIS A 96 4.22 -3.46 27.68
N THR A 97 5.08 -4.36 28.11
CA THR A 97 6.44 -4.05 28.52
C THR A 97 7.16 -3.47 27.31
N THR A 98 7.32 -2.17 27.28
CA THR A 98 8.16 -1.48 26.28
C THR A 98 9.58 -2.00 26.47
N PRO A 99 10.22 -2.58 25.44
CA PRO A 99 11.63 -2.94 25.56
C PRO A 99 12.44 -1.65 25.78
N PRO A 100 13.42 -1.64 26.70
CA PRO A 100 14.24 -0.48 26.97
C PRO A 100 15.15 -0.21 25.77
N GLY A 101 15.17 1.03 25.30
CA GLY A 101 16.23 1.55 24.45
C GLY A 101 15.94 1.70 22.97
N VAL A 102 14.79 2.27 22.57
CA VAL A 102 14.71 2.91 21.25
C VAL A 102 15.27 4.31 21.39
N HIS A 103 16.57 4.47 21.19
CA HIS A 103 17.15 5.77 20.90
C HIS A 103 16.66 6.20 19.51
N THR A 104 15.56 6.93 19.49
CA THR A 104 15.10 7.67 18.33
C THR A 104 16.21 8.64 17.95
N ALA A 105 16.97 8.30 16.91
CA ALA A 105 17.64 9.32 16.13
C ALA A 105 16.54 10.23 15.60
N VAL A 106 16.39 11.39 16.23
CA VAL A 106 15.40 12.41 15.86
C VAL A 106 15.77 12.90 14.47
N SER A 107 15.25 12.23 13.45
CA SER A 107 15.14 12.82 12.14
C SER A 107 14.34 14.10 12.31
N ARG A 108 14.89 15.25 11.88
CA ARG A 108 14.18 16.53 11.87
C ARG A 108 12.75 16.28 11.44
N PRO A 109 11.74 16.79 12.17
CA PRO A 109 10.36 16.64 11.75
C PRO A 109 10.23 17.24 10.36
N ILE A 110 10.00 16.41 9.36
CA ILE A 110 9.51 16.88 8.08
C ILE A 110 8.10 17.36 8.40
N ALA A 111 7.90 18.67 8.37
CA ALA A 111 6.58 19.25 8.55
C ALA A 111 5.61 18.49 7.64
N PRO A 112 4.47 17.99 8.16
CA PRO A 112 3.50 17.31 7.33
C PRO A 112 3.14 18.25 6.19
N ARG A 113 3.52 17.91 4.97
CA ARG A 113 2.99 18.59 3.80
C ARG A 113 1.51 18.27 3.81
N THR A 114 0.71 19.20 4.32
CA THR A 114 -0.72 19.17 4.14
C THR A 114 -0.96 18.80 2.69
N ALA A 115 -1.68 17.70 2.46
CA ALA A 115 -2.23 17.41 1.16
C ALA A 115 -2.79 18.74 0.66
N ALA A 116 -2.27 19.24 -0.47
CA ALA A 116 -2.63 20.56 -0.97
C ALA A 116 -4.14 20.64 -0.85
N SER A 117 -4.60 21.56 -0.02
CA SER A 117 -6.03 21.85 0.18
C SER A 117 -6.66 21.70 -1.19
N ALA A 118 -7.73 20.91 -1.27
CA ALA A 118 -8.56 20.84 -2.46
C ALA A 118 -9.22 22.22 -2.62
N SER A 119 -8.40 23.21 -3.00
CA SER A 119 -8.90 24.40 -3.64
C SER A 119 -9.61 23.93 -4.91
N ASN A 120 -10.73 24.50 -5.27
CA ASN A 120 -11.57 24.19 -6.44
C ASN A 120 -10.86 24.26 -7.82
N GLY A 121 -9.53 24.18 -7.86
CA GLY A 121 -8.67 24.01 -9.02
C GLY A 121 -8.28 22.54 -9.16
N GLY A 122 -8.64 21.90 -10.27
CA GLY A 122 -8.35 20.49 -10.55
C GLY A 122 -6.87 20.14 -10.39
N LEU A 123 -6.56 18.84 -10.33
CA LEU A 123 -5.20 18.31 -10.23
C LEU A 123 -4.26 18.97 -11.25
N SER A 124 -3.02 19.26 -10.85
CA SER A 124 -2.00 19.71 -11.81
C SER A 124 -1.87 18.71 -12.97
N PRO A 125 -1.46 19.16 -14.17
CA PRO A 125 -1.29 18.24 -15.31
C PRO A 125 -0.41 17.04 -14.98
N MET A 126 0.63 17.24 -14.18
CA MET A 126 1.52 16.16 -13.74
C MET A 126 0.80 15.18 -12.80
N ARG A 127 0.10 15.65 -11.80
CA ARG A 127 -0.67 14.78 -10.88
C ARG A 127 -1.77 14.00 -11.60
N ARG A 128 -2.37 14.60 -12.61
CA ARG A 128 -3.36 13.91 -13.45
C ARG A 128 -2.72 12.75 -14.21
N ARG A 129 -1.58 12.97 -14.86
CA ARG A 129 -0.83 11.91 -15.55
C ARG A 129 -0.38 10.79 -14.61
N ILE A 130 0.07 11.14 -13.39
CA ILE A 130 0.43 10.14 -12.37
C ILE A 130 -0.82 9.31 -12.00
N ALA A 131 -1.95 9.95 -11.75
CA ALA A 131 -3.19 9.27 -11.42
C ALA A 131 -3.68 8.36 -12.55
N GLU A 132 -3.65 8.83 -13.80
CA GLU A 132 -4.00 8.03 -14.98
C GLU A 132 -3.10 6.80 -15.10
N ARG A 133 -1.77 6.98 -14.99
CA ARG A 133 -0.80 5.88 -15.07
C ARG A 133 -0.94 4.88 -13.93
N MET A 134 -1.23 5.33 -12.71
CA MET A 134 -1.47 4.44 -11.57
C MET A 134 -2.82 3.71 -11.68
N THR A 135 -3.83 4.35 -12.25
CA THR A 135 -5.12 3.71 -12.55
C THR A 135 -4.94 2.60 -13.61
N GLU A 136 -4.19 2.89 -14.68
CA GLU A 136 -3.83 1.90 -15.69
C GLU A 136 -3.06 0.72 -15.08
N ALA A 137 -2.04 1.00 -14.27
CA ALA A 137 -1.26 -0.03 -13.58
C ALA A 137 -2.16 -0.95 -12.75
N ARG A 138 -3.06 -0.37 -11.95
CA ARG A 138 -3.98 -1.13 -11.11
C ARG A 138 -4.99 -1.96 -11.91
N ALA A 139 -5.39 -1.48 -13.09
CA ALA A 139 -6.33 -2.19 -13.96
C ALA A 139 -5.69 -3.33 -14.76
N THR A 140 -4.37 -3.25 -15.04
CA THR A 140 -3.67 -4.16 -15.96
C THR A 140 -2.72 -5.13 -15.26
N ILE A 141 -2.26 -4.81 -14.05
CA ILE A 141 -1.27 -5.61 -13.32
C ILE A 141 -1.94 -6.29 -12.12
N VAL A 142 -1.91 -7.61 -12.10
CA VAL A 142 -2.26 -8.40 -10.92
C VAL A 142 -1.05 -8.41 -10.00
N GLN A 143 -1.00 -7.46 -9.07
CA GLN A 143 0.15 -7.26 -8.21
C GLN A 143 0.15 -8.24 -7.03
N GLY A 144 1.27 -8.94 -6.85
CA GLY A 144 1.64 -9.64 -5.62
C GLY A 144 2.64 -8.83 -4.81
N SER A 145 2.84 -9.19 -3.55
CA SER A 145 3.85 -8.55 -2.71
C SER A 145 4.41 -9.53 -1.68
N CYS A 146 5.70 -9.36 -1.38
CA CYS A 146 6.38 -10.04 -0.29
C CYS A 146 7.34 -9.08 0.41
N ALA A 147 7.78 -9.42 1.61
CA ALA A 147 8.74 -8.61 2.35
C ALA A 147 9.71 -9.49 3.14
N ARG A 148 10.95 -9.03 3.30
CA ARG A 148 12.00 -9.70 4.05
C ARG A 148 12.67 -8.71 5.00
N TYR A 149 12.91 -9.13 6.24
CA TYR A 149 13.69 -8.36 7.19
C TYR A 149 15.18 -8.70 7.01
N ILE A 150 15.99 -7.68 6.73
CA ILE A 150 17.40 -7.86 6.38
C ILE A 150 18.31 -7.12 7.35
N ASP A 151 19.51 -7.66 7.55
CA ASP A 151 20.57 -7.07 8.36
C ASP A 151 21.61 -6.41 7.45
N LEU A 152 21.81 -5.11 7.64
CA LEU A 152 22.74 -4.28 6.89
C LEU A 152 23.94 -3.82 7.75
N SER A 153 24.03 -4.30 9.00
CA SER A 153 25.00 -3.83 9.99
C SER A 153 26.46 -4.05 9.59
N ARG A 154 26.71 -5.00 8.68
CA ARG A 154 28.05 -5.32 8.17
C ARG A 154 28.46 -4.51 6.95
N ILE A 155 27.53 -3.76 6.35
CA ILE A 155 27.80 -3.00 5.12
C ILE A 155 28.46 -1.67 5.46
N GLU A 156 29.69 -1.50 5.00
CA GLU A 156 30.42 -0.25 5.08
C GLU A 156 30.08 0.67 3.91
N ARG A 157 29.33 1.75 4.17
CA ARG A 157 28.82 2.63 3.12
C ARG A 157 29.90 3.39 2.33
N ARG A 158 31.06 3.66 2.94
CA ARG A 158 32.18 4.39 2.31
C ARG A 158 31.76 5.66 1.55
N GLY A 159 30.78 6.39 2.09
CA GLY A 159 30.23 7.60 1.50
C GLY A 159 29.08 7.42 0.51
N ALA A 160 28.76 6.21 0.09
CA ALA A 160 27.61 5.95 -0.79
C ALA A 160 26.28 6.01 -0.04
N SER A 161 25.19 6.33 -0.74
CA SER A 161 23.83 6.34 -0.18
C SER A 161 23.28 4.92 -0.08
N TRP A 162 22.41 4.66 0.91
CA TRP A 162 21.73 3.37 1.01
C TRP A 162 20.91 3.03 -0.25
N THR A 163 20.31 4.03 -0.87
CA THR A 163 19.57 3.84 -2.13
C THR A 163 20.45 3.24 -3.22
N ALA A 164 21.72 3.65 -3.28
CA ALA A 164 22.66 3.10 -4.26
C ALA A 164 22.97 1.61 -4.03
N PHE A 165 23.08 1.18 -2.78
CA PHE A 165 23.23 -0.24 -2.45
C PHE A 165 22.01 -1.06 -2.87
N PHE A 166 20.81 -0.57 -2.60
CA PHE A 166 19.58 -1.24 -3.01
C PHE A 166 19.44 -1.30 -4.53
N VAL A 167 19.77 -0.22 -5.24
CA VAL A 167 19.79 -0.18 -6.71
C VAL A 167 20.78 -1.20 -7.27
N LYS A 168 22.00 -1.22 -6.74
CA LYS A 168 23.04 -2.18 -7.13
C LYS A 168 22.59 -3.62 -6.97
N ALA A 169 22.11 -3.97 -5.77
CA ALA A 169 21.70 -5.32 -5.45
C ALA A 169 20.50 -5.78 -6.28
N PHE A 170 19.54 -4.87 -6.51
CA PHE A 170 18.36 -5.16 -7.32
C PHE A 170 18.71 -5.33 -8.80
N ALA A 171 19.60 -4.46 -9.33
CA ALA A 171 20.13 -4.58 -10.68
C ALA A 171 20.83 -5.92 -10.90
N GLN A 172 21.65 -6.35 -9.95
CA GLN A 172 22.35 -7.64 -10.00
C GLN A 172 21.39 -8.84 -9.90
N ALA A 173 20.36 -8.75 -9.06
CA ALA A 173 19.39 -9.82 -8.89
C ALA A 173 18.47 -9.99 -10.13
N LEU A 174 18.20 -8.90 -10.84
CA LEU A 174 17.41 -8.89 -12.07
C LEU A 174 18.26 -9.08 -13.33
N GLU A 175 19.59 -9.08 -13.21
CA GLU A 175 20.54 -9.02 -14.35
C GLU A 175 20.24 -7.83 -15.29
N ALA A 176 19.84 -6.70 -14.71
CA ALA A 176 19.36 -5.52 -15.41
C ALA A 176 20.33 -4.34 -15.29
N ASP A 177 20.59 -3.66 -16.40
CA ASP A 177 21.50 -2.51 -16.42
C ASP A 177 20.80 -1.17 -16.12
N ARG A 178 19.48 -1.11 -16.23
CA ARG A 178 18.71 0.13 -16.13
C ARG A 178 17.66 0.06 -15.02
N ILE A 179 17.91 0.73 -13.92
CA ILE A 179 17.01 0.74 -12.76
C ILE A 179 16.46 2.15 -12.56
N GLY A 180 15.14 2.26 -12.49
CA GLY A 180 14.44 3.47 -12.12
C GLY A 180 14.61 3.77 -10.62
N VAL A 181 14.77 5.04 -10.27
CA VAL A 181 14.81 5.48 -8.87
C VAL A 181 13.75 6.54 -8.64
N ALA A 182 12.85 6.30 -7.71
CA ALA A 182 11.80 7.26 -7.38
C ALA A 182 12.42 8.49 -6.69
N VAL A 183 12.20 9.66 -7.27
CA VAL A 183 12.68 10.96 -6.75
C VAL A 183 11.50 11.89 -6.52
N GLU A 184 11.37 12.37 -5.29
CA GLU A 184 10.36 13.37 -4.93
C GLU A 184 10.74 14.74 -5.48
N ILE A 185 9.76 15.41 -6.11
CA ILE A 185 9.84 16.79 -6.59
C ILE A 185 8.65 17.60 -6.03
N PRO A 186 8.66 18.94 -6.08
CA PRO A 186 7.58 19.74 -5.50
C PRO A 186 6.17 19.37 -5.96
N ASP A 187 5.99 19.01 -7.23
CA ASP A 187 4.69 18.70 -7.83
C ASP A 187 4.32 17.22 -7.85
N GLY A 188 5.18 16.34 -7.31
CA GLY A 188 4.90 14.90 -7.31
C GLY A 188 6.16 14.04 -7.21
N LEU A 189 6.22 13.02 -8.05
CA LEU A 189 7.31 12.05 -8.09
C LEU A 189 7.68 11.77 -9.55
N VAL A 190 8.96 11.70 -9.82
CA VAL A 190 9.51 11.28 -11.12
C VAL A 190 10.44 10.08 -10.90
N VAL A 191 10.64 9.29 -11.96
CA VAL A 191 11.48 8.09 -11.90
C VAL A 191 12.58 8.20 -12.96
N PRO A 192 13.67 8.95 -12.68
CA PRO A 192 14.85 8.89 -13.50
C PRO A 192 15.51 7.52 -13.46
N VAL A 193 16.28 7.19 -14.49
CA VAL A 193 16.88 5.87 -14.69
C VAL A 193 18.39 5.95 -14.49
N VAL A 194 18.89 5.09 -13.63
CA VAL A 194 20.32 4.85 -13.42
C VAL A 194 20.77 3.81 -14.45
N PRO A 195 21.63 4.19 -15.43
CA PRO A 195 22.20 3.25 -16.36
C PRO A 195 23.36 2.47 -15.70
N ASP A 196 23.73 1.35 -16.31
CA ASP A 196 24.86 0.50 -15.92
C ASP A 196 24.84 0.08 -14.43
N ALA A 197 23.62 0.04 -13.83
CA ALA A 197 23.42 -0.18 -12.40
C ALA A 197 23.95 -1.55 -11.93
N ARG A 198 23.99 -2.54 -12.84
CA ARG A 198 24.48 -3.88 -12.56
C ARG A 198 25.99 -3.91 -12.30
N ASP A 199 26.76 -3.13 -13.06
CA ASP A 199 28.23 -3.18 -13.05
C ASP A 199 28.86 -2.02 -12.27
N ALA A 200 28.24 -0.84 -12.25
CA ALA A 200 28.72 0.33 -11.52
C ALA A 200 28.89 0.08 -10.01
N SER A 201 29.85 0.77 -9.38
CA SER A 201 30.03 0.69 -7.93
C SER A 201 28.89 1.39 -7.18
N PRO A 202 28.59 1.04 -5.91
CA PRO A 202 27.64 1.81 -5.09
C PRO A 202 27.96 3.30 -4.99
N HIS A 203 29.24 3.68 -5.04
CA HIS A 203 29.66 5.08 -5.03
C HIS A 203 29.23 5.79 -6.31
N ASP A 204 29.52 5.21 -7.49
CA ASP A 204 29.16 5.79 -8.80
C ASP A 204 27.65 5.90 -8.97
N ILE A 205 26.93 4.86 -8.55
CA ILE A 205 25.44 4.88 -8.51
C ILE A 205 24.95 6.01 -7.62
N SER A 206 25.57 6.21 -6.45
CA SER A 206 25.18 7.29 -5.52
C SER A 206 25.37 8.67 -6.12
N VAL A 207 26.51 8.91 -6.80
CA VAL A 207 26.78 10.15 -7.53
C VAL A 207 25.74 10.36 -8.63
N ARG A 208 25.47 9.33 -9.42
CA ARG A 208 24.47 9.40 -10.50
C ARG A 208 23.06 9.68 -9.99
N ILE A 209 22.65 9.06 -8.88
CA ILE A 209 21.35 9.33 -8.26
C ILE A 209 21.27 10.79 -7.80
N ALA A 210 22.33 11.34 -7.20
CA ALA A 210 22.36 12.74 -6.77
C ALA A 210 22.20 13.70 -7.94
N GLU A 211 22.96 13.51 -9.04
CA GLU A 211 22.86 14.32 -10.26
C GLU A 211 21.45 14.26 -10.89
N LEU A 212 20.88 13.06 -10.96
CA LEU A 212 19.53 12.87 -11.50
C LEU A 212 18.47 13.53 -10.62
N ALA A 213 18.64 13.46 -9.29
CA ALA A 213 17.74 14.11 -8.34
C ALA A 213 17.80 15.63 -8.40
N GLU A 214 19.00 16.21 -8.56
CA GLU A 214 19.16 17.65 -8.79
C GLU A 214 18.47 18.11 -10.08
N ARG A 215 18.72 17.42 -11.19
CA ARG A 215 18.07 17.72 -12.46
C ARG A 215 16.55 17.55 -12.39
N ALA A 216 16.08 16.53 -11.68
CA ALA A 216 14.66 16.33 -11.46
C ALA A 216 14.00 17.51 -10.73
N ARG A 217 14.61 18.00 -9.64
CA ARG A 217 14.10 19.14 -8.88
C ARG A 217 14.18 20.45 -9.66
N ALA A 218 15.19 20.59 -10.53
CA ALA A 218 15.36 21.72 -11.44
C ALA A 218 14.49 21.66 -12.70
N ASN A 219 13.65 20.60 -12.85
CA ASN A 219 12.89 20.32 -14.07
C ASN A 219 13.76 20.27 -15.35
N ALA A 220 14.99 19.74 -15.21
CA ALA A 220 16.02 19.69 -16.24
C ALA A 220 16.37 18.24 -16.65
N LEU A 221 15.50 17.27 -16.36
CA LEU A 221 15.67 15.89 -16.84
C LEU A 221 15.56 15.83 -18.37
N LYS A 222 16.47 15.09 -18.98
CA LYS A 222 16.44 14.83 -20.42
C LYS A 222 15.56 13.63 -20.72
N PRO A 223 15.06 13.47 -21.95
CA PRO A 223 14.33 12.27 -22.35
C PRO A 223 15.12 10.96 -22.12
N SER A 224 16.45 11.00 -22.26
CA SER A 224 17.35 9.89 -21.95
C SER A 224 17.44 9.51 -20.48
N ASP A 225 17.11 10.46 -19.59
CA ASP A 225 17.14 10.26 -18.13
C ASP A 225 15.87 9.57 -17.61
N VAL A 226 14.81 9.54 -18.42
CA VAL A 226 13.52 8.95 -18.07
C VAL A 226 13.10 7.92 -19.12
N GLY A 227 12.63 6.79 -18.71
CA GLY A 227 12.21 5.72 -19.62
C GLY A 227 13.25 4.62 -19.81
N GLY A 228 12.75 3.44 -20.19
CA GLY A 228 13.57 2.24 -20.34
C GLY A 228 14.10 1.66 -19.03
N ALA A 229 13.51 1.99 -17.87
CA ALA A 229 13.75 1.25 -16.66
C ALA A 229 13.23 -0.18 -16.80
N VAL A 230 14.03 -1.15 -16.37
CA VAL A 230 13.57 -2.55 -16.28
C VAL A 230 12.71 -2.73 -15.04
N ALA A 231 13.08 -2.13 -13.93
CA ALA A 231 12.36 -2.14 -12.67
C ALA A 231 12.69 -0.88 -11.87
N THR A 232 11.94 -0.58 -10.83
CA THR A 232 12.09 0.64 -10.03
C THR A 232 12.47 0.34 -8.58
N VAL A 233 13.30 1.21 -7.99
CA VAL A 233 13.55 1.28 -6.54
C VAL A 233 12.92 2.55 -5.99
N THR A 234 12.08 2.41 -4.98
CA THR A 234 11.49 3.53 -4.23
C THR A 234 11.87 3.45 -2.76
N ASN A 235 12.82 4.28 -2.33
CA ASN A 235 13.30 4.26 -0.95
C ASN A 235 12.36 5.04 -0.02
N VAL A 236 11.39 4.33 0.55
CA VAL A 236 10.42 4.91 1.50
C VAL A 236 11.02 5.12 2.89
N GLY A 237 12.10 4.42 3.19
CA GLY A 237 12.81 4.53 4.47
C GLY A 237 13.48 5.88 4.69
N ALA A 238 13.77 6.63 3.64
CA ALA A 238 14.30 7.99 3.75
C ALA A 238 13.36 8.93 4.51
N GLY A 239 12.04 8.70 4.45
CA GLY A 239 11.02 9.42 5.20
C GLY A 239 10.65 8.80 6.55
N GLY A 240 11.33 7.73 6.98
CA GLY A 240 11.04 7.01 8.22
C GLY A 240 9.99 5.90 8.10
N THR A 241 9.44 5.66 6.93
CA THR A 241 8.47 4.57 6.70
C THR A 241 9.16 3.21 6.83
N LEU A 242 8.65 2.34 7.67
CA LEU A 242 9.25 1.01 7.92
C LEU A 242 9.00 0.04 6.77
N MET A 243 7.84 0.10 6.13
CA MET A 243 7.42 -0.80 5.06
C MET A 243 6.38 -0.12 4.17
N ALA A 244 6.45 -0.35 2.86
CA ALA A 244 5.44 0.09 1.91
C ALA A 244 5.32 -0.90 0.75
N PHE A 245 4.16 -0.92 0.11
CA PHE A 245 3.85 -1.75 -1.06
C PHE A 245 3.39 -0.86 -2.21
N PRO A 246 4.32 -0.22 -2.93
CA PRO A 246 4.01 0.69 -4.02
C PRO A 246 3.40 -0.05 -5.22
N LEU A 247 2.66 0.68 -6.05
CA LEU A 247 2.20 0.14 -7.33
C LEU A 247 3.37 0.04 -8.32
N ILE A 248 3.35 -1.04 -9.10
CA ILE A 248 4.32 -1.27 -10.15
C ILE A 248 3.98 -0.37 -11.35
N ALA A 249 4.98 0.22 -11.98
CA ALA A 249 4.75 0.98 -13.20
C ALA A 249 4.38 0.04 -14.37
N PRO A 250 3.47 0.45 -15.26
CA PRO A 250 3.12 -0.36 -16.44
C PRO A 250 4.35 -0.77 -17.23
N GLY A 251 4.46 -2.07 -17.55
CA GLY A 251 5.57 -2.66 -18.28
C GLY A 251 6.74 -3.15 -17.41
N GLU A 252 6.84 -2.77 -16.15
CA GLU A 252 7.85 -3.27 -15.23
C GLU A 252 7.40 -4.58 -14.56
N PRO A 253 8.32 -5.53 -14.29
CA PRO A 253 8.00 -6.79 -13.61
C PRO A 253 7.89 -6.66 -12.10
N ALA A 254 8.59 -5.68 -11.51
CA ALA A 254 8.66 -5.53 -10.06
C ALA A 254 9.11 -4.12 -9.64
N ILE A 255 8.82 -3.77 -8.39
CA ILE A 255 9.31 -2.57 -7.71
C ILE A 255 9.82 -2.97 -6.32
N LEU A 256 11.01 -2.48 -5.96
CA LEU A 256 11.64 -2.70 -4.67
C LEU A 256 11.44 -1.48 -3.78
N ALA A 257 10.96 -1.68 -2.55
CA ALA A 257 10.71 -0.62 -1.58
C ALA A 257 11.45 -0.89 -0.26
N PRO A 258 12.69 -0.40 -0.13
CA PRO A 258 13.41 -0.43 1.14
C PRO A 258 12.75 0.48 2.16
N GLY A 259 12.55 -0.05 3.38
CA GLY A 259 12.07 0.68 4.54
C GLY A 259 13.17 1.41 5.32
N ALA A 260 12.77 2.10 6.38
CA ALA A 260 13.70 2.77 7.28
C ALA A 260 14.64 1.76 7.93
N ILE A 261 15.92 2.15 8.02
CA ILE A 261 16.95 1.36 8.69
C ILE A 261 16.94 1.72 10.17
N VAL A 262 16.61 0.74 11.00
CA VAL A 262 16.58 0.84 12.47
C VAL A 262 17.53 -0.22 13.02
N ASP A 263 18.47 0.18 13.85
CA ASP A 263 19.49 -0.69 14.45
C ASP A 263 20.24 -1.59 13.42
N GLY A 264 20.59 -0.98 12.28
CA GLY A 264 21.27 -1.68 11.19
C GLY A 264 20.42 -2.64 10.37
N ARG A 265 19.11 -2.65 10.57
CA ARG A 265 18.17 -3.56 9.89
C ARG A 265 17.04 -2.79 9.22
N CYS A 266 16.48 -3.36 8.16
CA CYS A 266 15.28 -2.80 7.52
C CYS A 266 14.36 -3.88 6.94
N TRP A 267 13.13 -3.51 6.69
CA TRP A 267 12.23 -4.26 5.84
C TRP A 267 12.51 -3.93 4.38
N LEU A 268 12.65 -4.97 3.58
CA LEU A 268 12.79 -4.87 2.14
C LEU A 268 11.52 -5.45 1.52
N SER A 269 10.67 -4.60 0.95
CA SER A 269 9.43 -5.02 0.31
C SER A 269 9.62 -5.10 -1.19
N LEU A 270 9.05 -6.13 -1.81
CA LEU A 270 8.99 -6.33 -3.25
C LEU A 270 7.52 -6.44 -3.66
N CYS A 271 7.08 -5.55 -4.56
CA CYS A 271 5.85 -5.77 -5.30
C CYS A 271 6.21 -6.30 -6.69
N TYR A 272 5.46 -7.29 -7.18
CA TYR A 272 5.75 -8.00 -8.41
C TYR A 272 4.48 -8.26 -9.23
N ASP A 273 4.63 -8.32 -10.55
CA ASP A 273 3.55 -8.70 -11.46
C ASP A 273 3.40 -10.22 -11.44
N ARG A 274 2.22 -10.71 -11.05
CA ARG A 274 1.88 -12.14 -10.99
C ARG A 274 1.84 -12.83 -12.36
N ALA A 275 1.78 -12.07 -13.42
CA ALA A 275 1.95 -12.62 -14.77
C ALA A 275 3.40 -13.01 -15.08
N ARG A 276 4.38 -12.48 -14.30
CA ARG A 276 5.82 -12.69 -14.50
C ARG A 276 6.48 -13.52 -13.40
N TYR A 277 5.98 -13.40 -12.17
CA TYR A 277 6.48 -14.12 -10.99
C TYR A 277 5.33 -14.78 -10.24
N ASP A 278 5.51 -16.03 -9.87
CA ASP A 278 4.74 -16.65 -8.79
C ASP A 278 5.31 -16.23 -7.42
N GLU A 279 4.67 -16.62 -6.34
CA GLU A 279 5.09 -16.30 -4.97
C GLU A 279 6.51 -16.81 -4.67
N TYR A 280 6.85 -18.01 -5.13
CA TYR A 280 8.18 -18.60 -4.92
C TYR A 280 9.25 -17.89 -5.76
N GLY A 281 8.93 -17.51 -7.00
CA GLY A 281 9.80 -16.73 -7.86
C GLY A 281 10.12 -15.36 -7.28
N ALA A 282 9.10 -14.69 -6.75
CA ALA A 282 9.25 -13.39 -6.09
C ALA A 282 10.05 -13.48 -4.78
N ASP A 283 9.80 -14.52 -3.95
CA ASP A 283 10.59 -14.73 -2.73
C ASP A 283 12.06 -15.04 -3.06
N ARG A 284 12.33 -15.86 -4.07
CA ARG A 284 13.71 -16.12 -4.54
C ARG A 284 14.39 -14.84 -5.04
N LEU A 285 13.68 -14.00 -5.81
CA LEU A 285 14.22 -12.72 -6.25
C LEU A 285 14.58 -11.85 -5.05
N LEU A 286 13.69 -11.72 -4.07
CA LEU A 286 13.93 -10.93 -2.88
C LEU A 286 15.06 -11.51 -2.01
N ALA A 287 15.18 -12.84 -1.93
CA ALA A 287 16.30 -13.52 -1.29
C ALA A 287 17.61 -13.18 -2.00
N THR A 288 17.65 -13.26 -3.33
CA THR A 288 18.82 -12.90 -4.13
C THR A 288 19.24 -11.45 -3.91
N VAL A 289 18.28 -10.51 -3.84
CA VAL A 289 18.59 -9.11 -3.50
C VAL A 289 19.26 -8.99 -2.14
N ALA A 290 18.75 -9.71 -1.12
CA ALA A 290 19.36 -9.72 0.21
C ALA A 290 20.79 -10.31 0.20
N GLU A 291 21.02 -11.39 -0.53
CA GLU A 291 22.35 -12.00 -0.71
C GLU A 291 23.33 -11.06 -1.42
N ARG A 292 22.88 -10.37 -2.48
CA ARG A 292 23.70 -9.37 -3.19
C ARG A 292 24.04 -8.18 -2.29
N LEU A 293 23.11 -7.72 -1.45
CA LEU A 293 23.40 -6.69 -0.45
C LEU A 293 24.45 -7.18 0.55
N ALA A 294 24.32 -8.38 1.08
CA ALA A 294 25.30 -8.95 2.00
C ALA A 294 26.70 -9.12 1.38
N ALA A 295 26.78 -9.37 0.07
CA ALA A 295 28.04 -9.48 -0.66
C ALA A 295 28.73 -8.12 -0.91
N LEU A 296 28.05 -6.99 -0.63
CA LEU A 296 28.62 -5.64 -0.71
C LEU A 296 29.19 -5.15 0.65
N ALA A 297 29.23 -6.04 1.65
CA ALA A 297 29.76 -5.76 3.00
C ALA A 297 31.29 -5.62 3.01
#